data_66ea1b252321c0a771055bd062eea44a
#
_entry.id   66ea1b252321c0a771055bd062eea44a
#
_cell.length_a   1.000
_cell.length_b   1.000
_cell.length_c   1.000
_cell.angle_alpha   90.00
_cell.angle_beta   90.00
_cell.angle_gamma   90.00
#
_symmetry.space_group_name_H-M   'P 1'
#
loop_
_entity.id
_entity.type
_entity.pdbx_description
1 polymer ?
#
loop_
_entity_poly.entity_id
_entity_poly.type
_entity_poly.pdbx_seq_one_letter_code
_entity_poly.pdbx_strand_id
1 'polypeptide(L)'
;MTSEREFPWVDNDQDLINSKPNPEKYEESVWFNNDKPVRETDKVAVYNDKYPCKQGHRLYITKLSKDNPEGIGSAFQEAFKDGMEMIAQGKTDGFNMGMNIGASAGQSVFWPHVHFIPRQTGDQKGYGHPRGVRQAFPPDPYSPNNKEK
;
A
#
# COMPACT_ATOMS: atom_id res chain seq x y z
N MET A 1 11.80 28.27 -11.33
CA MET A 1 11.96 27.66 -11.18
C MET A 1 12.55 26.76 -11.20
N THR A 2 12.67 26.53 -11.11
CA THR A 2 13.64 25.57 -11.21
C THR A 2 13.83 24.73 -10.01
N SER A 3 13.21 25.07 -8.91
CA SER A 3 13.38 24.27 -7.71
C SER A 3 13.00 22.81 -7.93
N GLU A 4 12.08 22.57 -8.81
CA GLU A 4 11.74 21.21 -9.15
C GLU A 4 12.89 20.48 -9.82
N ARG A 5 13.87 21.21 -10.32
CA ARG A 5 15.03 20.58 -10.95
C ARG A 5 15.99 19.97 -9.95
N GLU A 6 15.81 20.27 -8.68
CA GLU A 6 16.60 19.63 -7.64
C GLU A 6 16.16 18.21 -7.35
N PHE A 7 15.03 17.82 -7.92
CA PHE A 7 14.46 16.51 -7.68
C PHE A 7 14.28 15.83 -9.04
N PRO A 8 15.32 15.16 -9.51
CA PRO A 8 15.28 14.57 -10.87
C PRO A 8 14.09 13.66 -11.12
N TRP A 9 13.57 13.00 -10.08
CA TRP A 9 12.43 12.11 -10.27
C TRP A 9 11.16 12.88 -10.68
N VAL A 10 11.09 14.16 -10.41
CA VAL A 10 9.93 14.96 -10.81
C VAL A 10 9.79 14.98 -12.33
N ASP A 11 10.89 15.15 -13.03
CA ASP A 11 10.87 15.12 -14.48
C ASP A 11 10.53 13.73 -15.01
N ASN A 12 10.94 12.70 -14.28
CA ASN A 12 10.72 11.34 -14.71
C ASN A 12 9.31 10.84 -14.41
N ASP A 13 8.62 11.47 -13.44
CA ASP A 13 7.31 11.01 -13.02
C ASP A 13 6.31 10.99 -14.18
N GLN A 14 6.32 12.03 -15.01
CA GLN A 14 5.38 12.10 -16.11
C GLN A 14 5.68 11.01 -17.15
N ASP A 15 6.95 10.75 -17.43
CA ASP A 15 7.32 9.67 -18.32
C ASP A 15 6.91 8.33 -17.76
N LEU A 16 7.10 8.12 -16.48
CA LEU A 16 6.67 6.89 -15.83
C LEU A 16 5.17 6.71 -15.93
N ILE A 17 4.41 7.77 -15.67
CA ILE A 17 2.96 7.72 -15.76
C ILE A 17 2.55 7.34 -17.19
N ASN A 18 3.17 7.98 -18.18
CA ASN A 18 2.80 7.77 -19.57
C ASN A 18 3.18 6.37 -20.07
N SER A 19 4.22 5.78 -19.50
CA SER A 19 4.72 4.49 -19.96
C SER A 19 4.07 3.30 -19.28
N LYS A 20 3.38 3.52 -18.16
CA LYS A 20 2.81 2.42 -17.39
C LYS A 20 1.40 2.10 -17.84
N PRO A 21 1.00 0.83 -17.73
CA PRO A 21 -0.38 0.46 -17.99
C PRO A 21 -1.34 1.21 -17.09
N ASN A 22 -2.47 1.58 -17.63
CA ASN A 22 -3.52 2.27 -16.90
C ASN A 22 -4.85 1.54 -17.16
N PRO A 23 -5.08 0.43 -16.46
CA PRO A 23 -6.24 -0.41 -16.74
C PRO A 23 -7.55 0.30 -16.47
N GLU A 24 -8.55 -0.04 -17.25
CA GLU A 24 -9.90 0.50 -17.06
C GLU A 24 -10.75 -0.42 -16.21
N LYS A 25 -10.35 -1.69 -16.05
CA LYS A 25 -11.11 -2.65 -15.28
C LYS A 25 -10.15 -3.66 -14.65
N TYR A 26 -10.63 -4.32 -13.61
CA TYR A 26 -9.82 -5.28 -12.86
C TYR A 26 -9.21 -6.36 -13.75
N GLU A 27 -9.96 -6.85 -14.76
CA GLU A 27 -9.46 -7.91 -15.63
C GLU A 27 -8.27 -7.49 -16.49
N GLU A 28 -7.97 -6.21 -16.56
CA GLU A 28 -6.79 -5.71 -17.24
C GLU A 28 -5.63 -5.47 -16.29
N SER A 29 -5.82 -5.68 -15.00
CA SER A 29 -4.78 -5.43 -14.02
C SER A 29 -3.68 -6.47 -14.11
N VAL A 30 -2.49 -6.08 -13.66
CA VAL A 30 -1.33 -6.96 -13.68
C VAL A 30 -1.58 -8.20 -12.80
N TRP A 31 -2.33 -8.04 -11.72
CA TRP A 31 -2.59 -9.17 -10.81
C TRP A 31 -3.49 -10.20 -11.45
N PHE A 32 -4.57 -9.76 -12.07
CA PHE A 32 -5.50 -10.69 -12.71
C PHE A 32 -4.79 -11.52 -13.80
N ASN A 33 -3.88 -10.88 -14.52
CA ASN A 33 -3.24 -11.52 -15.66
C ASN A 33 -2.02 -12.36 -15.32
N ASN A 34 -1.39 -12.12 -14.18
CA ASN A 34 -0.11 -12.76 -13.89
C ASN A 34 -0.08 -13.55 -12.59
N ASP A 35 -1.04 -13.37 -11.72
CA ASP A 35 -1.00 -13.97 -10.38
C ASP A 35 -2.31 -14.68 -10.08
N LYS A 36 -2.30 -15.47 -9.00
CA LYS A 36 -3.51 -16.09 -8.49
C LYS A 36 -3.85 -15.48 -7.14
N PRO A 37 -5.11 -15.12 -6.91
CA PRO A 37 -5.49 -14.61 -5.60
C PRO A 37 -5.42 -15.69 -4.54
N VAL A 38 -5.05 -15.30 -3.32
CA VAL A 38 -5.08 -16.22 -2.19
C VAL A 38 -6.51 -16.40 -1.69
N ARG A 39 -7.37 -15.43 -1.94
CA ARG A 39 -8.83 -15.56 -1.76
C ARG A 39 -9.51 -14.43 -2.48
N GLU A 40 -10.81 -14.56 -2.66
CA GLU A 40 -11.61 -13.55 -3.35
C GLU A 40 -12.99 -13.45 -2.73
N THR A 41 -13.57 -12.27 -2.86
CA THR A 41 -14.99 -12.06 -2.68
C THR A 41 -15.54 -11.55 -4.01
N ASP A 42 -16.81 -11.22 -4.08
CA ASP A 42 -17.36 -10.65 -5.32
C ASP A 42 -16.84 -9.23 -5.59
N LYS A 43 -16.30 -8.54 -4.58
CA LYS A 43 -15.83 -7.18 -4.75
C LYS A 43 -14.31 -7.01 -4.59
N VAL A 44 -13.63 -8.00 -4.02
CA VAL A 44 -12.21 -7.87 -3.65
C VAL A 44 -11.46 -9.15 -3.99
N ALA A 45 -10.27 -8.98 -4.52
CA ALA A 45 -9.32 -10.07 -4.70
C ALA A 45 -8.10 -9.81 -3.84
N VAL A 46 -7.61 -10.82 -3.14
CA VAL A 46 -6.48 -10.70 -2.23
C VAL A 46 -5.29 -11.45 -2.81
N TYR A 47 -4.17 -10.77 -2.94
CA TYR A 47 -2.95 -11.35 -3.50
C TYR A 47 -1.80 -11.20 -2.52
N ASN A 48 -0.87 -12.14 -2.54
CA ASN A 48 0.42 -11.90 -1.89
C ASN A 48 1.19 -10.88 -2.72
N ASP A 49 1.84 -9.94 -2.05
CA ASP A 49 2.69 -8.99 -2.77
C ASP A 49 3.89 -9.76 -3.32
N LYS A 50 4.17 -9.58 -4.60
CA LYS A 50 5.28 -10.24 -5.26
C LYS A 50 6.63 -9.71 -4.78
N TYR A 51 6.66 -8.46 -4.32
CA TYR A 51 7.87 -7.82 -3.80
C TYR A 51 7.62 -7.36 -2.38
N PRO A 52 7.44 -8.31 -1.44
CA PRO A 52 6.99 -7.94 -0.10
C PRO A 52 8.06 -7.16 0.65
N CYS A 53 7.64 -6.15 1.39
CA CYS A 53 8.55 -5.47 2.30
C CYS A 53 8.70 -6.25 3.60
N LYS A 54 7.85 -7.25 3.81
CA LYS A 54 7.88 -8.13 4.96
C LYS A 54 7.10 -9.39 4.62
N GLN A 55 7.48 -10.51 5.20
CA GLN A 55 6.75 -11.75 4.99
C GLN A 55 5.29 -11.56 5.41
N GLY A 56 4.38 -11.99 4.55
CA GLY A 56 2.96 -11.83 4.80
C GLY A 56 2.35 -10.55 4.23
N HIS A 57 3.15 -9.72 3.56
CA HIS A 57 2.66 -8.52 2.88
C HIS A 57 1.65 -8.92 1.80
N ARG A 58 0.45 -8.41 1.88
CA ARG A 58 -0.64 -8.71 0.95
C ARG A 58 -1.19 -7.45 0.33
N LEU A 59 -1.87 -7.64 -0.79
CA LEU A 59 -2.57 -6.57 -1.51
C LEU A 59 -4.03 -6.93 -1.60
N TYR A 60 -4.88 -5.98 -1.26
CA TYR A 60 -6.34 -6.13 -1.35
C TYR A 60 -6.81 -5.24 -2.49
N ILE A 61 -7.37 -5.85 -3.51
CA ILE A 61 -7.60 -5.23 -4.82
C ILE A 61 -9.08 -5.17 -5.08
N THR A 62 -9.62 -3.98 -5.40
CA THR A 62 -11.01 -3.87 -5.79
C THR A 62 -11.24 -4.54 -7.14
N LYS A 63 -12.36 -5.22 -7.28
CA LYS A 63 -12.83 -5.74 -8.57
C LYS A 63 -13.82 -4.80 -9.23
N LEU A 64 -14.23 -3.76 -8.52
CA LEU A 64 -15.16 -2.77 -9.05
C LEU A 64 -14.37 -1.69 -9.80
N SER A 65 -15.07 -0.72 -10.34
CA SER A 65 -14.42 0.39 -11.04
C SER A 65 -13.39 1.05 -10.13
N LYS A 66 -12.27 1.50 -10.69
CA LYS A 66 -11.15 2.00 -9.90
C LYS A 66 -11.45 3.30 -9.16
N ASP A 67 -12.53 4.00 -9.52
CA ASP A 67 -12.94 5.20 -8.82
C ASP A 67 -14.21 5.00 -8.01
N ASN A 68 -14.62 3.75 -7.80
CA ASN A 68 -15.81 3.44 -7.02
C ASN A 68 -15.43 3.29 -5.55
N PRO A 69 -15.89 4.21 -4.67
CA PRO A 69 -15.51 4.13 -3.26
C PRO A 69 -15.98 2.86 -2.56
N GLU A 70 -17.04 2.22 -3.06
CA GLU A 70 -17.52 0.98 -2.46
C GLU A 70 -16.47 -0.11 -2.58
N GLY A 71 -15.81 -0.21 -3.74
CA GLY A 71 -14.78 -1.22 -3.93
C GLY A 71 -13.55 -0.95 -3.07
N ILE A 72 -13.17 0.31 -2.97
CA ILE A 72 -12.04 0.71 -2.12
C ILE A 72 -12.35 0.41 -0.65
N GLY A 73 -13.56 0.79 -0.21
CA GLY A 73 -13.97 0.53 1.16
C GLY A 73 -14.01 -0.97 1.47
N SER A 74 -14.48 -1.77 0.51
CA SER A 74 -14.52 -3.21 0.69
C SER A 74 -13.11 -3.80 0.81
N ALA A 75 -12.14 -3.28 0.06
CA ALA A 75 -10.76 -3.75 0.14
C ALA A 75 -10.19 -3.47 1.55
N PHE A 76 -10.40 -2.27 2.07
CA PHE A 76 -9.97 -1.95 3.44
C PHE A 76 -10.67 -2.83 4.47
N GLN A 77 -11.96 -3.05 4.28
CA GLN A 77 -12.73 -3.87 5.21
C GLN A 77 -12.20 -5.30 5.26
N GLU A 78 -11.91 -5.89 4.10
CA GLU A 78 -11.38 -7.24 4.05
C GLU A 78 -10.00 -7.33 4.69
N ALA A 79 -9.15 -6.32 4.45
CA ALA A 79 -7.83 -6.29 5.08
C ALA A 79 -7.94 -6.19 6.59
N PHE A 80 -8.83 -5.33 7.08
CA PHE A 80 -9.03 -5.16 8.51
C PHE A 80 -9.52 -6.45 9.16
N LYS A 81 -10.49 -7.11 8.53
CA LYS A 81 -11.00 -8.39 9.05
C LYS A 81 -9.89 -9.43 9.16
N ASP A 82 -9.09 -9.56 8.11
CA ASP A 82 -8.00 -10.52 8.12
C ASP A 82 -6.98 -10.20 9.20
N GLY A 83 -6.64 -8.91 9.33
CA GLY A 83 -5.67 -8.50 10.33
C GLY A 83 -6.13 -8.77 11.75
N MET A 84 -7.38 -8.46 12.05
CA MET A 84 -7.92 -8.71 13.37
C MET A 84 -7.99 -10.19 13.68
N GLU A 85 -8.30 -11.00 12.68
CA GLU A 85 -8.31 -12.45 12.87
C GLU A 85 -6.90 -12.98 13.12
N MET A 86 -5.92 -12.46 12.40
CA MET A 86 -4.53 -12.86 12.62
C MET A 86 -4.05 -12.52 14.02
N ILE A 87 -4.44 -11.36 14.54
CA ILE A 87 -4.11 -10.99 15.90
C ILE A 87 -4.77 -11.96 16.88
N ALA A 88 -6.04 -12.25 16.68
CA ALA A 88 -6.77 -13.16 17.58
C ALA A 88 -6.17 -14.55 17.58
N GLN A 89 -5.59 -14.98 16.46
CA GLN A 89 -4.95 -16.30 16.35
C GLN A 89 -3.49 -16.29 16.80
N GLY A 90 -2.97 -15.15 17.23
CA GLY A 90 -1.59 -15.04 17.66
C GLY A 90 -0.57 -15.08 16.54
N LYS A 91 -1.00 -14.87 15.30
CA LYS A 91 -0.10 -14.91 14.15
C LYS A 91 0.65 -13.61 13.95
N THR A 92 0.13 -12.52 14.46
CA THR A 92 0.75 -11.20 14.35
C THR A 92 0.31 -10.38 15.55
N ASP A 93 1.09 -9.35 15.88
CA ASP A 93 0.76 -8.46 17.00
C ASP A 93 0.00 -7.22 16.55
N GLY A 94 0.15 -6.85 15.29
CA GLY A 94 -0.49 -5.67 14.72
C GLY A 94 -0.35 -5.72 13.22
N PHE A 95 -0.84 -4.67 12.54
CA PHE A 95 -0.68 -4.57 11.10
C PHE A 95 -0.86 -3.15 10.64
N ASN A 96 -0.28 -2.84 9.49
CA ASN A 96 -0.50 -1.56 8.81
C ASN A 96 -1.33 -1.81 7.58
N MET A 97 -2.25 -0.88 7.29
CA MET A 97 -3.01 -0.87 6.05
C MET A 97 -2.87 0.51 5.42
N GLY A 98 -2.78 0.55 4.12
CA GLY A 98 -2.75 1.83 3.43
C GLY A 98 -2.70 1.65 1.94
N MET A 99 -2.97 2.73 1.21
CA MET A 99 -2.85 2.71 -0.24
C MET A 99 -2.30 4.04 -0.72
N ASN A 100 -1.69 4.00 -1.89
CA ASN A 100 -1.17 5.18 -2.54
C ASN A 100 -2.07 5.51 -3.72
N ILE A 101 -2.47 6.77 -3.85
CA ILE A 101 -3.27 7.22 -4.98
C ILE A 101 -2.50 8.35 -5.65
N GLY A 102 -2.15 8.13 -6.91
CA GLY A 102 -1.39 9.09 -7.69
C GLY A 102 0.11 8.82 -7.62
N ALA A 103 0.80 9.10 -8.71
CA ALA A 103 2.25 8.87 -8.79
C ALA A 103 3.00 9.70 -7.75
N SER A 104 2.54 10.92 -7.47
CA SER A 104 3.19 11.78 -6.48
C SER A 104 3.10 11.21 -5.07
N ALA A 105 2.16 10.31 -4.83
CA ALA A 105 1.99 9.67 -3.53
C ALA A 105 2.62 8.27 -3.51
N GLY A 106 3.36 7.91 -4.55
CA GLY A 106 4.07 6.65 -4.60
C GLY A 106 3.33 5.50 -5.26
N GLN A 107 2.21 5.77 -5.92
CA GLN A 107 1.51 4.72 -6.63
C GLN A 107 2.32 4.29 -7.85
N SER A 108 2.73 3.04 -7.89
CA SER A 108 3.57 2.54 -8.98
C SER A 108 2.81 1.63 -9.94
N VAL A 109 1.70 1.05 -9.51
CA VAL A 109 0.81 0.26 -10.37
C VAL A 109 -0.55 0.95 -10.34
N PHE A 110 -1.08 1.29 -11.52
CA PHE A 110 -2.23 2.20 -11.59
C PHE A 110 -3.57 1.49 -11.57
N TRP A 111 -3.70 0.51 -10.71
CA TRP A 111 -4.99 -0.04 -10.30
C TRP A 111 -5.01 0.01 -8.78
N PRO A 112 -6.12 0.44 -8.15
CA PRO A 112 -6.14 0.63 -6.70
C PRO A 112 -5.81 -0.65 -5.95
N HIS A 113 -4.94 -0.53 -4.96
CA HIS A 113 -4.56 -1.67 -4.14
C HIS A 113 -4.22 -1.20 -2.73
N VAL A 114 -4.77 -1.92 -1.76
CA VAL A 114 -4.53 -1.64 -0.35
C VAL A 114 -3.43 -2.57 0.12
N HIS A 115 -2.36 -2.00 0.63
CA HIS A 115 -1.27 -2.76 1.23
C HIS A 115 -1.68 -3.22 2.61
N PHE A 116 -1.36 -4.45 2.94
CA PHE A 116 -1.54 -5.02 4.26
C PHE A 116 -0.20 -5.59 4.71
N ILE A 117 0.33 -5.08 5.81
CA ILE A 117 1.65 -5.46 6.30
C ILE A 117 1.51 -5.93 7.73
N PRO A 118 1.67 -7.25 8.00
CA PRO A 118 1.58 -7.73 9.37
C PRO A 118 2.82 -7.32 10.15
N ARG A 119 2.62 -6.98 11.42
CA ARG A 119 3.69 -6.47 12.26
C ARG A 119 3.84 -7.34 13.49
N GLN A 120 5.09 -7.52 13.93
CA GLN A 120 5.40 -8.22 15.18
C GLN A 120 6.24 -7.32 16.06
N THR A 121 6.09 -7.50 17.37
CA THR A 121 6.91 -6.78 18.34
C THR A 121 8.38 -7.04 18.02
N GLY A 122 9.15 -5.98 17.90
CA GLY A 122 10.58 -6.08 17.64
C GLY A 122 10.98 -6.28 16.20
N ASP A 123 10.03 -6.23 15.25
CA ASP A 123 10.36 -6.45 13.83
C ASP A 123 11.15 -5.29 13.22
N GLN A 124 11.27 -4.17 13.94
CA GLN A 124 12.06 -3.02 13.48
C GLN A 124 12.99 -2.54 14.59
N LYS A 125 13.83 -3.44 15.07
CA LYS A 125 14.68 -3.16 16.23
C LYS A 125 15.64 -2.00 16.03
N GLY A 126 16.05 -1.70 14.83
CA GLY A 126 17.05 -0.68 14.59
C GLY A 126 16.53 0.73 14.61
N TYR A 127 15.25 0.95 14.80
CA TYR A 127 14.65 2.27 14.59
C TYR A 127 14.27 3.01 15.87
N GLY A 128 14.52 2.45 17.02
CA GLY A 128 14.18 3.10 18.29
C GLY A 128 12.71 3.05 18.64
N HIS A 129 11.83 3.09 17.66
CA HIS A 129 10.39 2.89 17.83
C HIS A 129 9.84 2.27 16.55
N PRO A 130 8.71 1.57 16.63
CA PRO A 130 8.13 0.98 15.43
C PRO A 130 7.70 2.07 14.44
N ARG A 131 7.93 1.81 13.16
CA ARG A 131 7.56 2.73 12.09
C ARG A 131 6.18 2.35 11.56
N GLY A 132 5.39 3.36 11.25
CA GLY A 132 4.03 3.17 10.76
C GLY A 132 3.77 3.92 9.48
N VAL A 133 2.50 4.13 9.19
CA VAL A 133 2.05 4.69 7.92
C VAL A 133 2.65 6.07 7.63
N ARG A 134 2.83 6.88 8.64
CA ARG A 134 3.30 8.26 8.44
C ARG A 134 4.78 8.36 8.10
N GLN A 135 5.46 7.23 7.93
CA GLN A 135 6.89 7.23 7.62
C GLN A 135 7.20 7.54 6.17
N ALA A 136 6.18 7.90 5.38
CA ALA A 136 6.39 8.39 4.02
C ALA A 136 7.24 9.67 4.00
N PHE A 137 7.20 10.45 5.07
CA PHE A 137 7.99 11.66 5.19
C PHE A 137 8.89 11.58 6.42
N PRO A 138 10.09 12.16 6.36
CA PRO A 138 10.90 12.28 7.56
C PRO A 138 10.20 13.22 8.55
N PRO A 139 10.48 13.06 9.85
CA PRO A 139 9.89 13.95 10.85
C PRO A 139 10.27 15.40 10.57
N ASP A 140 9.31 16.30 10.76
CA ASP A 140 9.56 17.73 10.64
C ASP A 140 10.37 18.18 11.86
N PRO A 141 11.59 18.70 11.67
CA PRO A 141 12.43 19.11 12.80
C PRO A 141 11.84 20.25 13.62
N TYR A 142 10.88 20.97 13.03
CA TYR A 142 10.27 22.10 13.75
C TYR A 142 8.95 21.72 14.40
N SER A 143 8.53 20.48 14.27
CA SER A 143 7.31 20.02 14.93
C SER A 143 7.55 19.90 16.43
N PRO A 144 6.63 20.38 17.29
CA PRO A 144 6.80 20.25 18.72
C PRO A 144 6.88 18.80 19.18
N ASN A 145 6.37 17.86 18.41
CA ASN A 145 6.39 16.45 18.80
C ASN A 145 7.66 15.73 18.41
N ASN A 146 8.54 16.36 17.66
CA ASN A 146 9.75 15.70 17.17
C ASN A 146 10.78 15.46 18.22
N LYS A 147 10.72 16.18 19.30
CA LYS A 147 11.75 16.07 20.35
C LYS A 147 11.83 14.69 20.97
N GLU A 148 10.80 13.92 20.83
CA GLU A 148 10.70 12.63 21.49
C GLU A 148 11.15 11.49 20.60
N LYS A 149 11.60 11.81 19.44
CA LYS A 149 11.98 10.77 18.48
C LYS A 149 13.49 10.56 18.34
#